data_f7ce34dfbf21000d9e767e5b519320c8
#
_entry.id   f7ce34dfbf21000d9e767e5b519320c8
#
_cell.length_a   1.000
_cell.length_b   1.000
_cell.length_c   1.000
_cell.angle_alpha   90.00
_cell.angle_beta   90.00
_cell.angle_gamma   90.00
#
_symmetry.space_group_name_H-M   'P 1'
#
loop_
_entity.id
_entity.type
_entity.pdbx_description
1 polymer ?
#
loop_
_entity_poly.entity_id
_entity_poly.type
_entity_poly.pdbx_seq_one_letter_code
_entity_poly.pdbx_strand_id
1 'polypeptide(L)'
;MDSLRFAAIALLLASPALAQSPTYGVGRTPTADEIRAMDISIGPTGEELPVGRGTAKEGATVFQAKGCAGCHGKAGTGSIAPALQSNKSQDLPVWERGRGSSGWMILPVTAPNATIVWDYIHRGMPLGKEGTLTDDEVYALTAYLLFVNKVIPEDQVLDKDSLPKVKMPIGDDYGRLPDWKHGAPRLQGYNH
;
A
#
# COMPACT_ATOMS: atom_id res chain seq x y z
N MET A 1 -58.07 24.00 -13.03
CA MET A 1 -56.69 24.33 -13.51
C MET A 1 -55.77 24.74 -12.34
N ASP A 2 -56.30 24.99 -11.16
CA ASP A 2 -55.52 25.48 -10.00
C ASP A 2 -54.80 24.36 -9.20
N SER A 3 -55.36 23.18 -9.18
CA SER A 3 -54.77 22.01 -8.47
C SER A 3 -53.43 21.57 -9.04
N LEU A 4 -53.22 21.71 -10.37
CA LEU A 4 -51.93 21.37 -11.02
C LEU A 4 -50.81 22.37 -10.71
N ARG A 5 -51.17 23.63 -10.48
CA ARG A 5 -50.22 24.69 -10.15
C ARG A 5 -49.69 24.55 -8.71
N PHE A 6 -50.53 24.14 -7.80
CA PHE A 6 -50.11 23.85 -6.40
C PHE A 6 -49.25 22.60 -6.30
N ALA A 7 -49.52 21.57 -7.09
CA ALA A 7 -48.65 20.38 -7.15
C ALA A 7 -47.25 20.66 -7.69
N ALA A 8 -47.15 21.53 -8.71
CA ALA A 8 -45.85 21.94 -9.29
C ALA A 8 -45.02 22.79 -8.33
N ILE A 9 -45.65 23.66 -7.53
CA ILE A 9 -44.98 24.50 -6.53
C ILE A 9 -44.49 23.64 -5.37
N ALA A 10 -45.26 22.62 -4.93
CA ALA A 10 -44.86 21.72 -3.86
C ALA A 10 -43.66 20.84 -4.25
N LEU A 11 -43.52 20.47 -5.54
CA LEU A 11 -42.34 19.72 -6.05
C LEU A 11 -41.07 20.57 -6.11
N LEU A 12 -41.19 21.89 -6.34
CA LEU A 12 -40.05 22.80 -6.38
C LEU A 12 -39.51 23.17 -4.99
N LEU A 13 -40.29 22.99 -3.93
CA LEU A 13 -39.88 23.22 -2.55
C LEU A 13 -39.28 21.97 -1.88
N ALA A 14 -39.34 20.82 -2.53
CA ALA A 14 -38.59 19.63 -2.13
C ALA A 14 -37.12 19.78 -2.55
N SER A 15 -36.46 20.86 -2.12
CA SER A 15 -35.03 20.98 -2.15
C SER A 15 -34.42 19.77 -1.44
N PRO A 16 -33.37 19.16 -1.97
CA PRO A 16 -32.75 18.01 -1.34
C PRO A 16 -32.14 18.43 0.01
N ALA A 17 -32.90 18.27 1.07
CA ALA A 17 -32.35 18.14 2.42
C ALA A 17 -31.57 16.84 2.55
N LEU A 18 -31.04 16.34 1.42
CA LEU A 18 -30.36 15.07 1.30
C LEU A 18 -28.86 15.29 1.46
N ALA A 19 -28.36 14.72 2.54
CA ALA A 19 -26.95 14.44 2.79
C ALA A 19 -26.08 15.64 3.21
N GLN A 20 -26.52 16.44 4.14
CA GLN A 20 -25.54 17.07 5.03
C GLN A 20 -25.24 16.06 6.14
N SER A 21 -24.02 15.51 6.11
CA SER A 21 -23.50 14.78 7.27
C SER A 21 -23.64 15.67 8.50
N PRO A 22 -24.12 15.15 9.64
CA PRO A 22 -24.34 15.97 10.82
C PRO A 22 -23.03 16.67 11.20
N THR A 23 -23.04 17.99 11.22
CA THR A 23 -21.90 18.79 11.68
C THR A 23 -21.94 18.82 13.19
N TYR A 24 -21.03 18.11 13.83
CA TYR A 24 -21.00 18.00 15.29
C TYR A 24 -20.44 19.24 15.99
N GLY A 25 -20.01 20.26 15.25
CA GLY A 25 -19.45 21.51 15.81
C GLY A 25 -18.13 21.33 16.56
N VAL A 26 -17.44 20.21 16.34
CA VAL A 26 -16.14 19.91 16.96
C VAL A 26 -15.03 19.93 15.91
N GLY A 27 -13.85 20.41 16.33
CA GLY A 27 -12.69 20.53 15.44
C GLY A 27 -12.79 21.72 14.47
N ARG A 28 -11.84 21.77 13.56
CA ARG A 28 -11.75 22.77 12.48
C ARG A 28 -11.35 22.10 11.17
N THR A 29 -11.61 22.74 10.07
CA THR A 29 -11.06 22.33 8.79
C THR A 29 -9.53 22.46 8.82
N PRO A 30 -8.76 21.42 8.48
CA PRO A 30 -7.31 21.52 8.39
C PRO A 30 -6.90 22.47 7.26
N THR A 31 -5.74 23.10 7.41
CA THR A 31 -5.14 23.90 6.34
C THR A 31 -4.57 23.00 5.24
N ALA A 32 -4.33 23.57 4.05
CA ALA A 32 -3.69 22.82 2.97
C ALA A 32 -2.27 22.32 3.35
N ASP A 33 -1.55 23.05 4.19
CA ASP A 33 -0.22 22.65 4.66
C ASP A 33 -0.31 21.46 5.63
N GLU A 34 -1.29 21.47 6.53
CA GLU A 34 -1.53 20.34 7.42
C GLU A 34 -1.95 19.09 6.66
N ILE A 35 -2.78 19.24 5.62
CA ILE A 35 -3.16 18.12 4.76
C ILE A 35 -1.90 17.56 4.07
N ARG A 36 -1.08 18.41 3.44
CA ARG A 36 0.17 17.98 2.78
C ARG A 36 1.15 17.29 3.73
N ALA A 37 1.27 17.76 4.95
CA ALA A 37 2.16 17.16 5.94
C ALA A 37 1.71 15.75 6.38
N MET A 38 0.41 15.46 6.29
CA MET A 38 -0.16 14.15 6.65
C MET A 38 -0.36 13.24 5.44
N ASP A 39 -0.39 13.79 4.24
CA ASP A 39 -0.59 13.05 2.99
C ASP A 39 0.77 12.59 2.43
N ILE A 40 1.31 11.57 3.10
CA ILE A 40 2.59 10.95 2.77
C ILE A 40 2.43 9.55 2.16
N SER A 41 1.22 9.18 1.79
CA SER A 41 0.91 7.88 1.19
C SER A 41 1.38 7.83 -0.26
N ILE A 42 1.95 6.70 -0.66
CA ILE A 42 2.37 6.46 -2.04
C ILE A 42 1.31 5.60 -2.74
N GLY A 43 0.73 6.14 -3.80
CA GLY A 43 -0.24 5.42 -4.63
C GLY A 43 0.38 4.36 -5.53
N PRO A 44 -0.46 3.53 -6.19
CA PRO A 44 0.02 2.48 -7.10
C PRO A 44 0.84 3.01 -8.28
N THR A 45 0.54 4.22 -8.75
CA THR A 45 1.23 4.89 -9.86
C THR A 45 2.57 5.49 -9.44
N GLY A 46 2.78 5.70 -8.13
CA GLY A 46 4.01 6.26 -7.57
C GLY A 46 4.23 7.74 -7.88
N GLU A 47 3.17 8.49 -8.18
CA GLU A 47 3.27 9.94 -8.48
C GLU A 47 3.84 10.71 -7.29
N GLU A 48 3.58 10.26 -6.06
CA GLU A 48 4.03 10.86 -4.81
C GLU A 48 5.42 10.39 -4.37
N LEU A 49 6.07 9.48 -5.13
CA LEU A 49 7.39 8.97 -4.77
C LEU A 49 8.43 10.10 -4.75
N PRO A 50 9.21 10.22 -3.69
CA PRO A 50 10.27 11.21 -3.60
C PRO A 50 11.43 10.88 -4.55
N VAL A 51 12.27 11.86 -4.80
CA VAL A 51 13.52 11.67 -5.54
C VAL A 51 14.47 10.86 -4.68
N GLY A 52 14.97 9.77 -5.24
CA GLY A 52 15.91 8.85 -4.59
C GLY A 52 16.13 7.62 -5.45
N ARG A 53 17.05 6.76 -5.03
CA ARG A 53 17.39 5.53 -5.73
C ARG A 53 18.05 4.52 -4.80
N GLY A 54 17.96 3.23 -5.16
CA GLY A 54 18.71 2.20 -4.43
C GLY A 54 18.80 0.89 -5.21
N THR A 55 19.75 0.05 -4.82
CA THR A 55 20.00 -1.29 -5.35
C THR A 55 19.83 -2.34 -4.26
N ALA A 56 19.65 -3.60 -4.66
CA ALA A 56 19.55 -4.71 -3.70
C ALA A 56 20.83 -4.85 -2.84
N LYS A 57 21.99 -4.59 -3.41
CA LYS A 57 23.26 -4.65 -2.68
C LYS A 57 23.37 -3.59 -1.59
N GLU A 58 22.98 -2.35 -1.90
CA GLU A 58 22.91 -1.25 -0.92
C GLU A 58 21.89 -1.60 0.16
N GLY A 59 20.71 -2.11 -0.23
CA GLY A 59 19.65 -2.50 0.69
C GLY A 59 20.04 -3.62 1.65
N ALA A 60 20.85 -4.59 1.20
CA ALA A 60 21.41 -5.62 2.09
C ALA A 60 22.27 -4.99 3.21
N THR A 61 23.06 -3.97 2.86
CA THR A 61 23.88 -3.23 3.83
C THR A 61 23.01 -2.43 4.80
N VAL A 62 22.02 -1.71 4.28
CA VAL A 62 21.07 -0.93 5.09
C VAL A 62 20.27 -1.84 6.03
N PHE A 63 19.84 -3.01 5.54
CA PHE A 63 19.09 -4.01 6.32
C PHE A 63 19.83 -4.44 7.59
N GLN A 64 21.15 -4.62 7.50
CA GLN A 64 21.98 -4.92 8.66
C GLN A 64 22.23 -3.68 9.52
N ALA A 65 22.63 -2.57 8.91
CA ALA A 65 23.04 -1.36 9.60
C ALA A 65 21.91 -0.68 10.39
N LYS A 66 20.67 -0.71 9.87
CA LYS A 66 19.48 -0.14 10.52
C LYS A 66 18.78 -1.12 11.48
N GLY A 67 19.34 -2.32 11.68
CA GLY A 67 18.86 -3.28 12.67
C GLY A 67 17.64 -4.09 12.25
N CYS A 68 17.23 -4.05 10.99
CA CYS A 68 16.10 -4.83 10.46
C CYS A 68 16.26 -6.33 10.71
N ALA A 69 17.50 -6.81 10.58
CA ALA A 69 17.89 -8.22 10.82
C ALA A 69 17.62 -8.69 12.26
N GLY A 70 17.61 -7.77 13.23
CA GLY A 70 17.32 -8.10 14.64
C GLY A 70 15.91 -8.63 14.85
N CYS A 71 14.94 -8.04 14.15
CA CYS A 71 13.55 -8.42 14.24
C CYS A 71 13.12 -9.41 13.15
N HIS A 72 13.58 -9.22 11.90
CA HIS A 72 13.16 -10.03 10.75
C HIS A 72 14.09 -11.20 10.43
N GLY A 73 15.17 -11.40 11.22
CA GLY A 73 16.20 -12.41 10.95
C GLY A 73 17.22 -11.95 9.92
N LYS A 74 18.45 -12.55 9.94
CA LYS A 74 19.60 -12.11 9.15
C LYS A 74 19.32 -12.03 7.64
N ALA A 75 18.50 -12.94 7.12
CA ALA A 75 18.12 -12.99 5.71
C ALA A 75 16.64 -12.57 5.47
N GLY A 76 15.98 -11.99 6.47
CA GLY A 76 14.55 -11.68 6.35
C GLY A 76 13.64 -12.92 6.46
N THR A 77 14.13 -14.03 7.00
CA THR A 77 13.39 -15.30 7.08
C THR A 77 12.42 -15.39 8.27
N GLY A 78 12.36 -14.33 9.07
CA GLY A 78 11.53 -14.24 10.27
C GLY A 78 12.31 -14.52 11.54
N SER A 79 11.90 -13.85 12.61
CA SER A 79 12.37 -14.04 13.98
C SER A 79 11.23 -13.65 14.92
N ILE A 80 11.37 -12.58 15.70
CA ILE A 80 10.28 -12.00 16.51
C ILE A 80 9.26 -11.23 15.64
N ALA A 81 9.66 -10.79 14.44
CA ALA A 81 8.80 -10.16 13.46
C ALA A 81 8.55 -11.12 12.26
N PRO A 82 7.50 -10.87 11.46
CA PRO A 82 7.17 -11.69 10.30
C PRO A 82 8.32 -11.82 9.31
N ALA A 83 8.35 -12.95 8.59
CA ALA A 83 9.28 -13.17 7.49
C ALA A 83 9.03 -12.15 6.36
N LEU A 84 10.11 -11.66 5.76
CA LEU A 84 10.13 -10.78 4.59
C LEU A 84 10.62 -11.51 3.34
N GLN A 85 11.15 -12.73 3.50
CA GLN A 85 11.61 -13.58 2.43
C GLN A 85 10.88 -14.92 2.45
N SER A 86 10.42 -15.35 1.27
CA SER A 86 9.86 -16.69 1.06
C SER A 86 10.97 -17.72 0.90
N ASN A 87 10.87 -18.82 1.63
CA ASN A 87 11.73 -20.00 1.50
C ASN A 87 11.09 -21.09 0.63
N LYS A 88 9.96 -20.82 0.02
CA LYS A 88 9.20 -21.78 -0.79
C LYS A 88 9.60 -21.76 -2.25
N SER A 89 9.32 -22.88 -2.97
CA SER A 89 9.58 -22.98 -4.40
C SER A 89 8.84 -21.89 -5.20
N GLN A 90 9.50 -21.39 -6.24
CA GLN A 90 8.90 -20.42 -7.17
C GLN A 90 7.79 -21.04 -8.04
N ASP A 91 7.74 -22.37 -8.13
CA ASP A 91 6.71 -23.10 -8.91
C ASP A 91 5.34 -23.13 -8.19
N LEU A 92 5.32 -22.81 -6.91
CA LEU A 92 4.08 -22.75 -6.15
C LEU A 92 3.28 -21.49 -6.51
N PRO A 93 1.94 -21.55 -6.38
CA PRO A 93 1.10 -20.36 -6.52
C PRO A 93 1.56 -19.24 -5.60
N VAL A 94 1.41 -17.99 -6.06
CA VAL A 94 1.91 -16.82 -5.35
C VAL A 94 1.37 -16.69 -3.92
N TRP A 95 0.11 -17.05 -3.71
CA TRP A 95 -0.53 -17.02 -2.39
C TRP A 95 0.06 -18.06 -1.43
N GLU A 96 0.56 -19.20 -1.93
CA GLU A 96 1.30 -20.18 -1.11
C GLU A 96 2.73 -19.69 -0.83
N ARG A 97 3.43 -19.20 -1.85
CA ARG A 97 4.79 -18.64 -1.69
C ARG A 97 4.81 -17.46 -0.73
N GLY A 98 3.81 -16.62 -0.82
CA GLY A 98 3.68 -15.42 0.00
C GLY A 98 3.23 -15.68 1.45
N ARG A 99 2.89 -16.91 1.81
CA ARG A 99 2.53 -17.24 3.19
C ARG A 99 3.79 -17.60 3.99
N GLY A 100 4.16 -16.77 4.94
CA GLY A 100 5.25 -17.01 5.87
C GLY A 100 4.94 -18.14 6.88
N SER A 101 5.96 -18.63 7.55
CA SER A 101 5.85 -19.70 8.58
C SER A 101 4.95 -19.31 9.76
N SER A 102 4.86 -18.03 10.07
CA SER A 102 3.98 -17.47 11.12
C SER A 102 2.53 -17.28 10.69
N GLY A 103 2.18 -17.66 9.45
CA GLY A 103 0.85 -17.41 8.87
C GLY A 103 0.65 -15.99 8.29
N TRP A 104 1.55 -15.05 8.55
CA TRP A 104 1.53 -13.72 7.96
C TRP A 104 1.94 -13.75 6.49
N MET A 105 1.36 -12.84 5.72
CA MET A 105 1.71 -12.69 4.31
C MET A 105 3.07 -11.99 4.16
N ILE A 106 3.88 -12.47 3.23
CA ILE A 106 5.17 -11.88 2.88
C ILE A 106 4.93 -10.76 1.90
N LEU A 107 4.89 -9.53 2.39
CA LEU A 107 4.51 -8.34 1.62
C LEU A 107 5.29 -8.20 0.28
N PRO A 108 6.62 -8.37 0.21
CA PRO A 108 7.36 -8.30 -1.05
C PRO A 108 6.95 -9.33 -2.13
N VAL A 109 6.15 -10.32 -1.77
CA VAL A 109 5.61 -11.34 -2.70
C VAL A 109 4.15 -11.09 -3.03
N THR A 110 3.38 -10.62 -2.04
CA THR A 110 1.91 -10.57 -2.11
C THR A 110 1.34 -9.17 -2.29
N ALA A 111 2.19 -8.13 -2.24
CA ALA A 111 1.74 -6.78 -2.56
C ALA A 111 1.35 -6.68 -4.04
N PRO A 112 0.21 -6.05 -4.37
CA PRO A 112 -0.20 -5.85 -5.75
C PRO A 112 0.71 -4.91 -6.53
N ASN A 113 1.38 -3.97 -5.84
CA ASN A 113 2.30 -3.00 -6.42
C ASN A 113 3.56 -2.90 -5.58
N ALA A 114 4.70 -2.72 -6.22
CA ALA A 114 5.98 -2.56 -5.51
C ALA A 114 6.03 -1.27 -4.67
N THR A 115 5.28 -0.25 -5.07
CA THR A 115 5.13 1.00 -4.31
C THR A 115 4.58 0.78 -2.91
N ILE A 116 3.74 -0.24 -2.69
CA ILE A 116 3.23 -0.60 -1.36
C ILE A 116 4.36 -1.09 -0.44
N VAL A 117 5.35 -1.80 -0.99
CA VAL A 117 6.51 -2.26 -0.20
C VAL A 117 7.33 -1.06 0.25
N TRP A 118 7.58 -0.12 -0.67
CA TRP A 118 8.28 1.13 -0.39
C TRP A 118 7.53 1.95 0.68
N ASP A 119 6.26 2.19 0.46
CA ASP A 119 5.40 3.00 1.33
C ASP A 119 5.31 2.42 2.75
N TYR A 120 5.20 1.09 2.86
CA TYR A 120 5.17 0.43 4.16
C TYR A 120 6.49 0.59 4.93
N ILE A 121 7.63 0.46 4.25
CA ILE A 121 8.95 0.67 4.87
C ILE A 121 9.09 2.12 5.31
N HIS A 122 8.77 3.06 4.43
CA HIS A 122 8.91 4.51 4.68
C HIS A 122 8.10 4.96 5.90
N ARG A 123 6.84 4.54 5.99
CA ARG A 123 5.92 5.00 7.03
C ARG A 123 5.93 4.16 8.30
N GLY A 124 6.30 2.89 8.23
CA GLY A 124 6.12 1.95 9.33
C GLY A 124 7.41 1.32 9.85
N MET A 125 8.57 1.55 9.22
CA MET A 125 9.83 0.90 9.61
C MET A 125 10.98 1.91 9.77
N PRO A 126 11.96 1.63 10.66
CA PRO A 126 11.97 0.58 11.68
C PRO A 126 10.94 0.85 12.78
N LEU A 127 10.28 -0.20 13.28
CA LEU A 127 9.26 -0.06 14.33
C LEU A 127 9.80 0.71 15.55
N GLY A 128 9.09 1.76 15.95
CA GLY A 128 9.50 2.67 17.02
C GLY A 128 10.58 3.70 16.62
N LYS A 129 10.93 3.74 15.32
CA LYS A 129 11.84 4.73 14.71
C LYS A 129 11.36 5.07 13.28
N GLU A 130 10.06 5.13 13.09
CA GLU A 130 9.43 5.46 11.81
C GLU A 130 9.92 6.82 11.30
N GLY A 131 10.07 6.96 9.99
CA GLY A 131 10.51 8.21 9.35
C GLY A 131 12.00 8.55 9.53
N THR A 132 12.85 7.62 10.05
CA THR A 132 14.29 7.85 10.21
C THR A 132 15.14 7.34 9.05
N LEU A 133 14.55 6.64 8.10
CA LEU A 133 15.21 6.20 6.88
C LEU A 133 15.19 7.33 5.84
N THR A 134 16.29 7.49 5.12
CA THR A 134 16.31 8.36 3.94
C THR A 134 15.59 7.70 2.77
N ASP A 135 15.15 8.48 1.80
CA ASP A 135 14.47 7.95 0.61
C ASP A 135 15.33 6.93 -0.13
N ASP A 136 16.65 7.18 -0.29
CA ASP A 136 17.58 6.22 -0.88
C ASP A 136 17.65 4.92 -0.08
N GLU A 137 17.66 4.98 1.24
CA GLU A 137 17.64 3.79 2.10
C GLU A 137 16.34 3.00 1.93
N VAL A 138 15.20 3.67 1.76
CA VAL A 138 13.92 2.99 1.51
C VAL A 138 13.89 2.35 0.13
N TYR A 139 14.39 3.03 -0.91
CA TYR A 139 14.53 2.42 -2.24
C TYR A 139 15.46 1.20 -2.22
N ALA A 140 16.60 1.32 -1.54
CA ALA A 140 17.56 0.22 -1.41
C ALA A 140 16.97 -0.98 -0.67
N LEU A 141 16.30 -0.75 0.47
CA LEU A 141 15.62 -1.80 1.21
C LEU A 141 14.51 -2.46 0.38
N THR A 142 13.74 -1.68 -0.36
CA THR A 142 12.72 -2.19 -1.27
C THR A 142 13.34 -3.07 -2.35
N ALA A 143 14.42 -2.61 -2.98
CA ALA A 143 15.17 -3.39 -3.98
C ALA A 143 15.70 -4.71 -3.38
N TYR A 144 16.27 -4.66 -2.18
CA TYR A 144 16.76 -5.87 -1.49
C TYR A 144 15.64 -6.87 -1.24
N LEU A 145 14.50 -6.43 -0.70
CA LEU A 145 13.39 -7.33 -0.39
C LEU A 145 12.75 -7.91 -1.65
N LEU A 146 12.67 -7.17 -2.73
CA LEU A 146 12.20 -7.68 -4.01
C LEU A 146 13.19 -8.66 -4.64
N PHE A 147 14.49 -8.39 -4.57
CA PHE A 147 15.55 -9.28 -5.06
C PHE A 147 15.59 -10.62 -4.33
N VAL A 148 15.61 -10.64 -2.97
CA VAL A 148 15.66 -11.90 -2.22
C VAL A 148 14.41 -12.77 -2.44
N ASN A 149 13.31 -12.16 -2.87
CA ASN A 149 12.08 -12.86 -3.27
C ASN A 149 12.01 -13.15 -4.79
N LYS A 150 13.09 -12.90 -5.54
CA LYS A 150 13.20 -13.17 -6.98
C LYS A 150 12.20 -12.41 -7.86
N VAL A 151 11.80 -11.23 -7.41
CA VAL A 151 10.90 -10.33 -8.15
C VAL A 151 11.67 -9.50 -9.16
N ILE A 152 12.88 -9.04 -8.77
CA ILE A 152 13.78 -8.26 -9.63
C ILE A 152 15.19 -8.87 -9.60
N PRO A 153 16.05 -8.63 -10.60
CA PRO A 153 17.48 -8.96 -10.56
C PRO A 153 18.26 -8.07 -9.58
N GLU A 154 19.43 -8.54 -9.14
CA GLU A 154 20.24 -7.87 -8.11
C GLU A 154 20.75 -6.49 -8.54
N ASP A 155 21.06 -6.34 -9.81
CA ASP A 155 21.64 -5.13 -10.41
C ASP A 155 20.61 -4.06 -10.79
N GLN A 156 19.32 -4.37 -10.63
CA GLN A 156 18.25 -3.41 -10.92
C GLN A 156 18.28 -2.25 -9.94
N VAL A 157 18.38 -1.04 -10.47
CA VAL A 157 18.21 0.19 -9.71
C VAL A 157 16.73 0.50 -9.60
N LEU A 158 16.26 0.73 -8.38
CA LEU A 158 14.92 1.24 -8.14
C LEU A 158 14.99 2.74 -7.83
N ASP A 159 14.10 3.49 -8.46
CA ASP A 159 13.86 4.91 -8.28
C ASP A 159 12.37 5.21 -8.50
N LYS A 160 11.99 6.48 -8.47
CA LYS A 160 10.59 6.91 -8.65
C LYS A 160 9.99 6.50 -10.01
N ASP A 161 10.82 6.31 -11.04
CA ASP A 161 10.37 6.02 -12.41
C ASP A 161 10.33 4.51 -12.69
N SER A 162 11.20 3.74 -12.03
CA SER A 162 11.34 2.29 -12.22
C SER A 162 10.50 1.47 -11.24
N LEU A 163 10.35 1.93 -9.99
CA LEU A 163 9.62 1.21 -8.95
C LEU A 163 8.15 0.91 -9.32
N PRO A 164 7.35 1.86 -9.83
CA PRO A 164 5.96 1.59 -10.21
C PRO A 164 5.82 0.59 -11.36
N LYS A 165 6.87 0.38 -12.16
CA LYS A 165 6.89 -0.53 -13.32
C LYS A 165 7.25 -1.97 -12.94
N VAL A 166 7.62 -2.23 -11.70
CA VAL A 166 7.94 -3.58 -11.24
C VAL A 166 6.70 -4.46 -11.31
N LYS A 167 6.80 -5.57 -12.03
CA LYS A 167 5.73 -6.57 -12.12
C LYS A 167 5.76 -7.46 -10.88
N MET A 168 4.81 -7.28 -10.02
CA MET A 168 4.69 -8.08 -8.81
C MET A 168 4.17 -9.49 -9.11
N PRO A 169 4.60 -10.52 -8.33
CA PRO A 169 4.22 -11.92 -8.58
C PRO A 169 2.72 -12.18 -8.54
N ILE A 170 1.96 -11.41 -7.75
CA ILE A 170 0.51 -11.56 -7.63
C ILE A 170 -0.22 -11.03 -8.88
N GLY A 171 0.43 -10.18 -9.67
CA GLY A 171 -0.12 -9.63 -10.91
C GLY A 171 -1.39 -8.80 -10.71
N ASP A 172 -2.15 -8.70 -11.80
CA ASP A 172 -3.38 -7.89 -11.85
C ASP A 172 -4.60 -8.58 -11.22
N ASP A 173 -4.45 -9.82 -10.78
CA ASP A 173 -5.55 -10.61 -10.22
C ASP A 173 -5.79 -10.36 -8.72
N TYR A 174 -4.98 -9.49 -8.12
CA TYR A 174 -5.15 -9.14 -6.73
C TYR A 174 -6.50 -8.50 -6.45
N GLY A 175 -7.24 -9.10 -5.51
CA GLY A 175 -8.52 -8.57 -5.03
C GLY A 175 -9.67 -8.63 -6.03
N ARG A 176 -9.48 -9.20 -7.21
CA ARG A 176 -10.60 -9.43 -8.12
C ARG A 176 -11.38 -10.67 -7.69
N LEU A 177 -12.65 -10.47 -7.39
CA LEU A 177 -13.59 -11.59 -7.35
C LEU A 177 -13.84 -12.06 -8.79
N PRO A 178 -13.96 -13.37 -9.04
CA PRO A 178 -14.14 -13.91 -10.40
C PRO A 178 -15.32 -13.30 -11.17
N ASP A 179 -16.35 -12.89 -10.45
CA ASP A 179 -17.60 -12.31 -10.96
C ASP A 179 -17.71 -10.80 -10.73
N TRP A 180 -16.65 -10.14 -10.20
CA TRP A 180 -16.67 -8.70 -9.96
C TRP A 180 -16.72 -7.90 -11.26
N LYS A 181 -17.70 -6.99 -11.35
CA LYS A 181 -17.83 -6.03 -12.45
C LYS A 181 -17.83 -4.62 -11.90
N HIS A 182 -17.14 -3.71 -12.58
CA HIS A 182 -17.16 -2.30 -12.22
C HIS A 182 -18.61 -1.77 -12.18
N GLY A 183 -18.99 -1.11 -11.09
CA GLY A 183 -20.35 -0.61 -10.89
C GLY A 183 -21.38 -1.67 -10.46
N ALA A 184 -20.97 -2.92 -10.24
CA ALA A 184 -21.86 -3.93 -9.68
C ALA A 184 -22.31 -3.53 -8.26
N PRO A 185 -23.58 -3.80 -7.88
CA PRO A 185 -24.04 -3.60 -6.51
C PRO A 185 -23.16 -4.36 -5.52
N ARG A 186 -22.92 -3.79 -4.34
CA ARG A 186 -22.26 -4.52 -3.25
C ARG A 186 -23.05 -5.79 -2.97
N LEU A 187 -22.34 -6.90 -2.74
CA LEU A 187 -22.95 -8.15 -2.32
C LEU A 187 -23.83 -7.87 -1.12
N GLN A 188 -25.12 -8.21 -1.24
CA GLN A 188 -26.05 -8.10 -0.12
C GLN A 188 -25.62 -9.10 0.96
N GLY A 189 -25.39 -8.61 2.18
CA GLY A 189 -25.02 -9.45 3.31
C GLY A 189 -24.01 -8.84 4.29
N TYR A 190 -23.37 -7.74 3.94
CA TYR A 190 -22.62 -6.94 4.91
C TYR A 190 -23.51 -5.85 5.48
N ASN A 191 -24.31 -6.23 6.46
CA ASN A 191 -24.94 -5.27 7.35
C ASN A 191 -23.89 -4.82 8.37
N HIS A 192 -23.50 -3.56 8.30
CA HIS A 192 -22.77 -2.89 9.37
C HIS A 192 -23.73 -2.41 10.45
#